data_0d3ff3d36095427d3affd57e2bc60977
#
_entry.id   0d3ff3d36095427d3affd57e2bc60977
#
_cell.length_a   1.000
_cell.length_b   1.000
_cell.length_c   1.000
_cell.angle_alpha   90.00
_cell.angle_beta   90.00
_cell.angle_gamma   90.00
#
_symmetry.space_group_name_H-M   'P 1'
#
loop_
_entity.id
_entity.type
_entity.pdbx_description
1 polymer ?
#
loop_
_entity_poly.entity_id
_entity_poly.type
_entity_poly.pdbx_seq_one_letter_code
_entity_poly.pdbx_strand_id
1 'polypeptide(L)'
;FEMTLACMQRADFIQRIAREAAQDLVMDNVRYAELRFAPLLCTRNGLSPEAVVEAALDGLRGYPIKLLLCAMRQNDPADSMRTVDLALRYRDHGVVGVDLAGPEEGFLPSRHTRAFKKAESAGLGITIHAGEVSGMESLRSAVKEGFAHRLGHGIQLSSTMQANGGLDPLAWE
;
A
#
# COMPACT_ATOMS: atom_id res chain seq x y z
N PHE A 1 -4.40 -6.99 14.79
CA PHE A 1 -4.51 -5.80 13.92
C PHE A 1 -5.18 -4.63 14.65
N GLU A 2 -6.31 -4.86 15.36
CA GLU A 2 -7.02 -3.78 16.10
C GLU A 2 -6.16 -3.13 17.21
N MET A 3 -5.36 -3.90 17.95
CA MET A 3 -4.43 -3.34 18.96
C MET A 3 -3.40 -2.41 18.34
N THR A 4 -2.84 -2.79 17.19
CA THR A 4 -1.88 -1.94 16.47
C THR A 4 -2.53 -0.64 16.01
N LEU A 5 -3.73 -0.71 15.45
CA LEU A 5 -4.49 0.49 15.06
C LEU A 5 -4.84 1.38 16.25
N ALA A 6 -5.15 0.81 17.42
CA ALA A 6 -5.44 1.59 18.62
C ALA A 6 -4.23 2.47 19.06
N CYS A 7 -3.00 2.00 18.84
CA CYS A 7 -1.80 2.78 19.11
C CYS A 7 -1.56 3.89 18.08
N MET A 8 -2.18 3.83 16.89
CA MET A 8 -1.98 4.77 15.80
C MET A 8 -3.10 5.82 15.66
N GLN A 9 -3.69 6.24 16.76
CA GLN A 9 -4.80 7.20 16.75
C GLN A 9 -4.40 8.60 17.28
N ARG A 10 -3.10 8.85 17.48
CA ARG A 10 -2.52 10.13 17.93
C ARG A 10 -1.30 10.45 17.09
N ALA A 11 -1.13 11.73 16.74
CA ALA A 11 -0.04 12.20 15.90
C ALA A 11 1.35 11.90 16.50
N ASP A 12 1.53 12.14 17.81
CA ASP A 12 2.78 11.87 18.51
C ASP A 12 3.15 10.37 18.53
N PHE A 13 2.15 9.49 18.62
CA PHE A 13 2.38 8.05 18.56
C PHE A 13 2.71 7.59 17.14
N ILE A 14 2.01 8.09 16.12
CA ILE A 14 2.30 7.79 14.72
C ILE A 14 3.73 8.23 14.37
N GLN A 15 4.09 9.46 14.74
CA GLN A 15 5.45 9.99 14.55
C GLN A 15 6.50 9.12 15.24
N ARG A 16 6.26 8.73 16.48
CA ARG A 16 7.16 7.87 17.25
C ARG A 16 7.33 6.51 16.60
N ILE A 17 6.22 5.84 16.22
CA ILE A 17 6.24 4.52 15.58
C ILE A 17 7.04 4.58 14.27
N ALA A 18 6.78 5.59 13.42
CA ALA A 18 7.50 5.76 12.16
C ALA A 18 9.01 5.97 12.39
N ARG A 19 9.37 6.80 13.37
CA ARG A 19 10.77 7.06 13.72
C ARG A 19 11.47 5.82 14.26
N GLU A 20 10.86 5.10 15.19
CA GLU A 20 11.45 3.89 15.78
C GLU A 20 11.63 2.79 14.70
N ALA A 21 10.63 2.59 13.83
CA ALA A 21 10.76 1.68 12.71
C ALA A 21 11.90 2.07 11.76
N ALA A 22 12.07 3.36 11.48
CA ALA A 22 13.16 3.84 10.64
C ALA A 22 14.54 3.65 11.32
N GLN A 23 14.62 3.85 12.64
CA GLN A 23 15.83 3.59 13.42
C GLN A 23 16.22 2.11 13.39
N ASP A 24 15.28 1.22 13.62
CA ASP A 24 15.52 -0.23 13.58
C ASP A 24 16.03 -0.67 12.20
N LEU A 25 15.41 -0.19 11.12
CA LEU A 25 15.86 -0.47 9.76
C LEU A 25 17.29 0.00 9.49
N VAL A 26 17.64 1.22 9.92
CA VAL A 26 19.00 1.76 9.74
C VAL A 26 20.01 0.99 10.60
N MET A 27 19.65 0.61 11.83
CA MET A 27 20.51 -0.23 12.69
C MET A 27 20.75 -1.62 12.09
N ASP A 28 19.78 -2.15 11.34
CA ASP A 28 19.90 -3.40 10.57
C ASP A 28 20.58 -3.22 9.19
N ASN A 29 21.24 -2.07 8.97
CA ASN A 29 21.94 -1.72 7.74
C ASN A 29 21.05 -1.63 6.47
N VAL A 30 19.76 -1.43 6.62
CA VAL A 30 18.87 -1.15 5.49
C VAL A 30 19.20 0.22 4.89
N ARG A 31 19.45 0.24 3.59
CA ARG A 31 19.85 1.46 2.84
C ARG A 31 18.67 2.20 2.21
N TYR A 32 17.58 1.49 2.00
CA TYR A 32 16.32 2.04 1.48
C TYR A 32 15.16 1.15 1.91
N ALA A 33 14.08 1.73 2.35
CA ALA A 33 12.83 1.03 2.64
C ALA A 33 11.62 1.92 2.34
N GLU A 34 10.49 1.29 2.17
CA GLU A 34 9.19 1.94 2.04
C GLU A 34 8.28 1.42 3.15
N LEU A 35 8.05 2.23 4.17
CA LEU A 35 7.07 1.91 5.21
C LEU A 35 5.66 2.12 4.66
N ARG A 36 4.74 1.25 5.06
CA ARG A 36 3.37 1.24 4.58
C ARG A 36 2.36 1.22 5.72
N PHE A 37 1.33 2.04 5.62
CA PHE A 37 0.18 2.02 6.53
C PHE A 37 -1.06 2.60 5.85
N ALA A 38 -2.25 2.34 6.44
CA ALA A 38 -3.53 2.84 5.96
C ALA A 38 -3.95 4.10 6.75
N PRO A 39 -3.73 5.32 6.22
CA PRO A 39 -3.92 6.55 6.98
C PRO A 39 -5.37 6.78 7.39
N LEU A 40 -6.34 6.38 6.57
CA LEU A 40 -7.76 6.55 6.87
C LEU A 40 -8.23 5.70 8.06
N LEU A 41 -7.50 4.66 8.45
CA LEU A 41 -7.78 3.87 9.65
C LEU A 41 -7.26 4.52 10.95
N CYS A 42 -6.45 5.57 10.83
CA CYS A 42 -5.80 6.26 11.95
C CYS A 42 -6.51 7.58 12.35
N THR A 43 -7.77 7.76 11.94
CA THR A 43 -8.54 9.01 12.13
C THR A 43 -9.63 8.92 13.21
N ARG A 44 -9.74 7.80 13.92
CA ARG A 44 -10.84 7.52 14.86
C ARG A 44 -10.94 8.52 16.01
N ASN A 45 -9.81 9.12 16.41
CA ASN A 45 -9.73 10.11 17.48
C ASN A 45 -9.73 11.56 16.97
N GLY A 46 -10.26 11.79 15.76
CA GLY A 46 -10.44 13.15 15.21
C GLY A 46 -9.24 13.73 14.50
N LEU A 47 -8.16 12.96 14.28
CA LEU A 47 -7.09 13.40 13.37
C LEU A 47 -7.60 13.49 11.94
N SER A 48 -7.21 14.54 11.22
CA SER A 48 -7.40 14.57 9.78
C SER A 48 -6.46 13.58 9.08
N PRO A 49 -6.84 13.02 7.92
CA PRO A 49 -5.95 12.16 7.15
C PRO A 49 -4.60 12.83 6.81
N GLU A 50 -4.61 14.15 6.58
CA GLU A 50 -3.41 14.94 6.37
C GLU A 50 -2.49 14.93 7.60
N ALA A 51 -3.02 15.22 8.78
CA ALA A 51 -2.27 15.21 10.02
C ALA A 51 -1.66 13.83 10.33
N VAL A 52 -2.37 12.74 9.95
CA VAL A 52 -1.87 11.38 10.06
C VAL A 52 -0.65 11.14 9.16
N VAL A 53 -0.71 11.58 7.91
CA VAL A 53 0.41 11.44 6.95
C VAL A 53 1.59 12.32 7.36
N GLU A 54 1.33 13.56 7.76
CA GLU A 54 2.36 14.50 8.22
C GLU A 54 3.11 13.95 9.43
N ALA A 55 2.40 13.40 10.42
CA ALA A 55 3.03 12.79 11.59
C ALA A 55 3.95 11.62 11.23
N ALA A 56 3.53 10.77 10.28
CA ALA A 56 4.37 9.67 9.79
C ALA A 56 5.62 10.20 9.06
N LEU A 57 5.47 11.18 8.17
CA LEU A 57 6.58 11.80 7.44
C LEU A 57 7.57 12.51 8.38
N ASP A 58 7.06 13.18 9.41
CA ASP A 58 7.92 13.82 10.44
C ASP A 58 8.74 12.77 11.20
N GLY A 59 8.17 11.60 11.47
CA GLY A 59 8.90 10.47 12.06
C GLY A 59 10.03 9.95 11.17
N LEU A 60 9.84 10.00 9.86
CA LEU A 60 10.83 9.51 8.87
C LEU A 60 11.89 10.56 8.49
N ARG A 61 11.77 11.78 8.98
CA ARG A 61 12.67 12.88 8.59
C ARG A 61 14.14 12.57 8.93
N GLY A 62 14.99 12.66 7.92
CA GLY A 62 16.43 12.38 8.04
C GLY A 62 16.82 10.92 7.82
N TYR A 63 15.87 10.02 7.61
CA TYR A 63 16.11 8.62 7.29
C TYR A 63 15.95 8.36 5.78
N PRO A 64 16.67 7.38 5.19
CA PRO A 64 16.54 6.99 3.78
C PRO A 64 15.30 6.11 3.56
N ILE A 65 14.21 6.45 4.22
CA ILE A 65 12.97 5.68 4.25
C ILE A 65 11.85 6.51 3.61
N LYS A 66 11.04 5.88 2.80
CA LYS A 66 9.89 6.47 2.10
C LYS A 66 8.57 5.91 2.65
N LEU A 67 7.47 6.50 2.21
CA LEU A 67 6.15 6.12 2.67
C LEU A 67 5.27 5.65 1.51
N LEU A 68 4.52 4.56 1.74
CA LEU A 68 3.42 4.12 0.90
C LEU A 68 2.10 4.31 1.67
N LEU A 69 1.09 4.84 1.02
CA LEU A 69 -0.25 4.97 1.59
C LEU A 69 -1.15 3.84 1.11
N CYS A 70 -1.71 3.10 2.07
CA CYS A 70 -2.52 1.93 1.78
C CYS A 70 -4.01 2.26 1.80
N ALA A 71 -4.72 1.89 0.74
CA ALA A 71 -6.17 1.81 0.70
C ALA A 71 -6.64 0.41 1.08
N MET A 72 -7.86 0.32 1.64
CA MET A 72 -8.44 -0.95 2.07
C MET A 72 -9.51 -1.40 1.06
N ARG A 73 -9.32 -2.59 0.47
CA ARG A 73 -10.15 -3.07 -0.65
C ARG A 73 -11.62 -3.35 -0.30
N GLN A 74 -11.91 -3.63 0.98
CA GLN A 74 -13.27 -3.84 1.46
C GLN A 74 -14.05 -2.53 1.65
N ASN A 75 -13.35 -1.38 1.69
CA ASN A 75 -13.97 -0.07 1.86
C ASN A 75 -14.61 0.44 0.56
N ASP A 76 -15.30 1.57 0.65
CA ASP A 76 -15.82 2.28 -0.51
C ASP A 76 -14.66 2.70 -1.43
N PRO A 77 -14.77 2.53 -2.76
CA PRO A 77 -13.80 3.05 -3.72
C PRO A 77 -13.46 4.54 -3.58
N ALA A 78 -14.36 5.34 -3.00
CA ALA A 78 -14.07 6.74 -2.68
C ALA A 78 -12.93 6.87 -1.65
N ASP A 79 -12.78 5.95 -0.71
CA ASP A 79 -11.66 5.95 0.24
C ASP A 79 -10.33 5.68 -0.46
N SER A 80 -10.32 4.81 -1.47
CA SER A 80 -9.13 4.61 -2.31
C SER A 80 -8.77 5.87 -3.09
N MET A 81 -9.77 6.58 -3.61
CA MET A 81 -9.54 7.88 -4.27
C MET A 81 -8.94 8.90 -3.30
N ARG A 82 -9.48 9.00 -2.08
CA ARG A 82 -8.94 9.88 -1.02
C ARG A 82 -7.51 9.52 -0.65
N THR A 83 -7.19 8.22 -0.57
CA THR A 83 -5.83 7.74 -0.29
C THR A 83 -4.86 8.12 -1.41
N VAL A 84 -5.27 7.99 -2.68
CA VAL A 84 -4.48 8.44 -3.85
C VAL A 84 -4.28 9.95 -3.83
N ASP A 85 -5.32 10.72 -3.50
CA ASP A 85 -5.24 12.20 -3.41
C ASP A 85 -4.24 12.64 -2.33
N LEU A 86 -4.24 11.97 -1.17
CA LEU A 86 -3.24 12.18 -0.14
C LEU A 86 -1.83 11.84 -0.64
N ALA A 87 -1.66 10.70 -1.30
CA ALA A 87 -0.35 10.29 -1.83
C ALA A 87 0.19 11.32 -2.83
N LEU A 88 -0.65 11.82 -3.73
CA LEU A 88 -0.28 12.87 -4.69
C LEU A 88 0.10 14.19 -4.00
N ARG A 89 -0.65 14.58 -2.96
CA ARG A 89 -0.38 15.79 -2.19
C ARG A 89 0.98 15.77 -1.51
N TYR A 90 1.42 14.60 -1.01
CA TYR A 90 2.66 14.44 -0.25
C TYR A 90 3.79 13.76 -1.03
N ARG A 91 3.65 13.60 -2.36
CA ARG A 91 4.67 12.93 -3.18
C ARG A 91 6.06 13.58 -3.09
N ASP A 92 6.10 14.91 -3.10
CA ASP A 92 7.36 15.67 -3.01
C ASP A 92 7.90 15.75 -1.56
N HIS A 93 7.14 15.21 -0.59
CA HIS A 93 7.51 15.16 0.83
C HIS A 93 7.93 13.75 1.30
N GLY A 94 7.96 12.77 0.40
CA GLY A 94 8.45 11.42 0.73
C GLY A 94 7.43 10.29 0.60
N VAL A 95 6.20 10.57 0.17
CA VAL A 95 5.25 9.54 -0.25
C VAL A 95 5.58 9.15 -1.69
N VAL A 96 5.93 7.89 -1.92
CA VAL A 96 6.40 7.41 -3.23
C VAL A 96 5.40 6.51 -3.94
N GLY A 97 4.33 6.14 -3.29
CA GLY A 97 3.33 5.28 -3.93
C GLY A 97 2.14 4.95 -3.04
N VAL A 98 1.29 4.11 -3.58
CA VAL A 98 0.07 3.61 -2.96
C VAL A 98 0.03 2.09 -2.97
N ASP A 99 -0.79 1.54 -2.08
CA ASP A 99 -1.02 0.11 -1.98
C ASP A 99 -2.52 -0.18 -1.81
N LEU A 100 -2.94 -1.39 -2.16
CA LEU A 100 -4.27 -1.91 -1.89
C LEU A 100 -4.16 -3.21 -1.09
N ALA A 101 -4.67 -3.20 0.13
CA ALA A 101 -4.66 -4.35 1.02
C ALA A 101 -6.05 -4.62 1.61
N GLY A 102 -6.13 -5.60 2.50
CA GLY A 102 -7.38 -6.07 3.11
C GLY A 102 -7.82 -7.44 2.59
N PRO A 103 -9.00 -7.94 3.00
CA PRO A 103 -9.46 -9.28 2.63
C PRO A 103 -9.56 -9.40 1.10
N GLU A 104 -8.91 -10.42 0.55
CA GLU A 104 -8.82 -10.60 -0.90
C GLU A 104 -10.10 -11.20 -1.49
N GLU A 105 -10.69 -12.15 -0.76
CA GLU A 105 -11.90 -12.85 -1.20
C GLU A 105 -13.10 -11.90 -1.29
N GLY A 106 -13.74 -11.86 -2.45
CA GLY A 106 -14.91 -11.01 -2.72
C GLY A 106 -14.60 -9.53 -2.97
N PHE A 107 -13.32 -9.12 -2.93
CA PHE A 107 -12.91 -7.71 -3.08
C PHE A 107 -11.80 -7.56 -4.12
N LEU A 108 -12.13 -7.77 -5.39
CA LEU A 108 -11.18 -7.62 -6.48
C LEU A 108 -10.64 -6.19 -6.61
N PRO A 109 -9.38 -6.02 -7.02
CA PRO A 109 -8.78 -4.71 -7.32
C PRO A 109 -9.57 -3.87 -8.34
N SER A 110 -10.30 -4.50 -9.26
CA SER A 110 -11.15 -3.85 -10.25
C SER A 110 -12.15 -2.85 -9.66
N ARG A 111 -12.61 -3.06 -8.45
CA ARG A 111 -13.49 -2.11 -7.73
C ARG A 111 -12.86 -0.73 -7.54
N HIS A 112 -11.54 -0.65 -7.53
CA HIS A 112 -10.76 0.55 -7.22
C HIS A 112 -10.02 1.12 -8.45
N THR A 113 -10.30 0.60 -9.65
CA THR A 113 -9.64 0.96 -10.92
C THR A 113 -9.51 2.46 -11.13
N ARG A 114 -10.57 3.24 -10.82
CA ARG A 114 -10.56 4.70 -11.02
C ARG A 114 -9.48 5.39 -10.19
N ALA A 115 -9.30 4.97 -8.94
CA ALA A 115 -8.29 5.54 -8.05
C ALA A 115 -6.88 5.18 -8.51
N PHE A 116 -6.65 3.91 -8.83
CA PHE A 116 -5.33 3.44 -9.26
C PHE A 116 -4.94 3.93 -10.65
N LYS A 117 -5.89 4.11 -11.57
CA LYS A 117 -5.64 4.78 -12.85
C LYS A 117 -5.17 6.23 -12.65
N LYS A 118 -5.71 6.95 -11.67
CA LYS A 118 -5.23 8.29 -11.31
C LYS A 118 -3.81 8.25 -10.77
N ALA A 119 -3.48 7.27 -9.90
CA ALA A 119 -2.14 7.09 -9.36
C ALA A 119 -1.13 6.77 -10.48
N GLU A 120 -1.48 5.85 -11.37
CA GLU A 120 -0.68 5.47 -12.54
C GLU A 120 -0.41 6.66 -13.45
N SER A 121 -1.47 7.39 -13.86
CA SER A 121 -1.35 8.56 -14.72
C SER A 121 -0.52 9.69 -14.12
N ALA A 122 -0.39 9.73 -12.80
CA ALA A 122 0.44 10.70 -12.07
C ALA A 122 1.86 10.19 -11.78
N GLY A 123 2.19 8.96 -12.17
CA GLY A 123 3.51 8.35 -11.97
C GLY A 123 3.81 7.91 -10.54
N LEU A 124 2.79 7.66 -9.70
CA LEU A 124 2.99 7.05 -8.39
C LEU A 124 3.32 5.56 -8.52
N GLY A 125 4.18 5.05 -7.63
CA GLY A 125 4.37 3.61 -7.47
C GLY A 125 3.08 2.93 -7.01
N ILE A 126 2.73 1.78 -7.59
CA ILE A 126 1.52 1.03 -7.24
C ILE A 126 1.92 -0.37 -6.82
N THR A 127 1.59 -0.72 -5.59
CA THR A 127 1.66 -2.08 -5.06
C THR A 127 0.23 -2.56 -4.80
N ILE A 128 -0.08 -3.80 -5.11
CA ILE A 128 -1.38 -4.41 -4.78
C ILE A 128 -1.14 -5.78 -4.17
N HIS A 129 -1.74 -6.04 -3.01
CA HIS A 129 -1.80 -7.37 -2.43
C HIS A 129 -2.70 -8.24 -3.29
N ALA A 130 -2.18 -9.32 -3.84
CA ALA A 130 -2.95 -10.23 -4.67
C ALA A 130 -2.31 -11.62 -4.70
N GLY A 131 -3.13 -12.65 -4.87
CA GLY A 131 -2.68 -14.02 -4.93
C GLY A 131 -2.17 -14.58 -3.60
N GLU A 132 -2.65 -14.09 -2.48
CA GLU A 132 -2.44 -14.68 -1.16
C GLU A 132 -3.44 -15.82 -0.92
N VAL A 133 -4.72 -15.52 -1.06
CA VAL A 133 -5.85 -16.43 -0.83
C VAL A 133 -6.59 -16.69 -2.15
N SER A 134 -6.91 -15.64 -2.90
CA SER A 134 -7.59 -15.74 -4.19
C SER A 134 -6.61 -16.11 -5.30
N GLY A 135 -7.12 -16.84 -6.29
CA GLY A 135 -6.31 -17.35 -7.40
C GLY A 135 -5.88 -16.29 -8.42
N MET A 136 -5.65 -16.76 -9.65
CA MET A 136 -5.16 -15.93 -10.77
C MET A 136 -6.07 -14.75 -11.13
N GLU A 137 -7.37 -14.82 -10.84
CA GLU A 137 -8.30 -13.71 -11.08
C GLU A 137 -7.88 -12.45 -10.34
N SER A 138 -7.53 -12.56 -9.05
CA SER A 138 -7.06 -11.43 -8.24
C SER A 138 -5.74 -10.86 -8.77
N LEU A 139 -4.81 -11.72 -9.18
CA LEU A 139 -3.53 -11.31 -9.78
C LEU A 139 -3.75 -10.57 -11.10
N ARG A 140 -4.59 -11.12 -12.00
CA ARG A 140 -4.94 -10.46 -13.27
C ARG A 140 -5.59 -9.09 -13.02
N SER A 141 -6.56 -9.03 -12.11
CA SER A 141 -7.23 -7.79 -11.76
C SER A 141 -6.26 -6.76 -11.18
N ALA A 142 -5.30 -7.19 -10.36
CA ALA A 142 -4.27 -6.29 -9.82
C ALA A 142 -3.41 -5.68 -10.93
N VAL A 143 -3.01 -6.45 -11.94
CA VAL A 143 -2.16 -5.97 -13.04
C VAL A 143 -2.97 -5.19 -14.08
N LYS A 144 -4.09 -5.74 -14.57
CA LYS A 144 -4.84 -5.16 -15.71
C LYS A 144 -5.71 -3.96 -15.30
N GLU A 145 -6.30 -4.02 -14.10
CA GLU A 145 -7.30 -3.06 -13.65
C GLU A 145 -6.81 -2.20 -12.48
N GLY A 146 -5.88 -2.74 -11.68
CA GLY A 146 -5.22 -2.04 -10.60
C GLY A 146 -3.93 -1.33 -10.99
N PHE A 147 -3.41 -1.57 -12.21
CA PHE A 147 -2.15 -0.98 -12.71
C PHE A 147 -0.94 -1.29 -11.83
N ALA A 148 -0.92 -2.45 -11.17
CA ALA A 148 0.12 -2.81 -10.22
C ALA A 148 1.51 -2.89 -10.88
N HIS A 149 2.47 -2.16 -10.34
CA HIS A 149 3.90 -2.29 -10.66
C HIS A 149 4.55 -3.40 -9.83
N ARG A 150 4.01 -3.67 -8.65
CA ARG A 150 4.44 -4.72 -7.72
C ARG A 150 3.23 -5.45 -7.16
N LEU A 151 3.37 -6.76 -6.98
CA LEU A 151 2.38 -7.60 -6.31
C LEU A 151 2.85 -7.93 -4.90
N GLY A 152 2.01 -7.69 -3.91
CA GLY A 152 2.17 -8.24 -2.57
C GLY A 152 1.76 -9.71 -2.59
N HIS A 153 2.47 -10.55 -1.86
CA HIS A 153 2.32 -12.01 -1.80
C HIS A 153 2.60 -12.74 -3.13
N GLY A 154 1.70 -12.74 -4.10
CA GLY A 154 1.89 -13.41 -5.38
C GLY A 154 2.03 -14.94 -5.30
N ILE A 155 1.65 -15.58 -4.18
CA ILE A 155 1.87 -17.02 -3.92
C ILE A 155 1.23 -17.88 -5.01
N GLN A 156 0.07 -17.48 -5.49
CA GLN A 156 -0.67 -18.22 -6.51
C GLN A 156 0.00 -18.21 -7.90
N LEU A 157 1.02 -17.38 -8.11
CA LEU A 157 1.84 -17.43 -9.33
C LEU A 157 2.51 -18.79 -9.50
N SER A 158 2.84 -19.48 -8.41
CA SER A 158 3.44 -20.81 -8.45
C SER A 158 2.58 -21.82 -9.20
N SER A 159 1.25 -21.68 -9.21
CA SER A 159 0.33 -22.55 -9.94
C SER A 159 0.43 -22.40 -11.47
N THR A 160 1.05 -21.33 -11.95
CA THR A 160 1.25 -21.05 -13.39
C THR A 160 2.68 -21.32 -13.86
N MET A 161 3.55 -21.82 -12.99
CA MET A 161 4.93 -22.13 -13.34
C MET A 161 4.99 -23.41 -14.19
N GLN A 162 5.65 -23.29 -15.33
CA GLN A 162 5.97 -24.43 -16.20
C GLN A 162 7.23 -25.15 -15.70
N ALA A 163 7.43 -26.39 -16.15
CA ALA A 163 8.59 -27.20 -15.78
C ALA A 163 9.96 -26.56 -16.17
N ASN A 164 9.97 -25.66 -17.13
CA ASN A 164 11.13 -24.88 -17.58
C ASN A 164 11.39 -23.62 -16.72
N GLY A 165 10.58 -23.37 -15.67
CA GLY A 165 10.65 -22.19 -14.84
C GLY A 165 9.96 -20.93 -15.40
N GLY A 166 9.37 -21.01 -16.60
CA GLY A 166 8.57 -19.92 -17.17
C GLY A 166 7.16 -19.88 -16.57
N LEU A 167 6.49 -18.75 -16.72
CA LEU A 167 5.06 -18.62 -16.41
C LEU A 167 4.24 -19.04 -17.65
N ASP A 168 3.11 -19.69 -17.42
CA ASP A 168 2.17 -20.01 -18.50
C ASP A 168 1.55 -18.71 -19.05
N PRO A 169 1.79 -18.36 -20.34
CA PRO A 169 1.19 -17.16 -20.93
C PRO A 169 -0.33 -17.14 -20.85
N LEU A 170 -0.99 -18.31 -20.99
CA LEU A 170 -2.44 -18.44 -20.92
C LEU A 170 -3.01 -18.13 -19.55
N ALA A 171 -2.17 -18.20 -18.51
CA ALA A 171 -2.59 -17.82 -17.17
C ALA A 171 -2.90 -16.32 -17.06
N TRP A 172 -2.47 -15.49 -18.02
CA TRP A 172 -2.64 -14.02 -18.02
C TRP A 172 -3.69 -13.50 -19.02
N GLU A 173 -4.27 -14.37 -19.81
CA GLU A 173 -5.40 -14.06 -20.70
C GLU A 173 -6.72 -13.96 -19.91
#